data_14e6110be0e9f6f1dcaf0ca1e0c4db48
#
_entry.id   14e6110be0e9f6f1dcaf0ca1e0c4db48
#
_cell.length_a   1.000
_cell.length_b   1.000
_cell.length_c   1.000
_cell.angle_alpha   90.00
_cell.angle_beta   90.00
_cell.angle_gamma   90.00
#
_symmetry.space_group_name_H-M   'P 1'
#
loop_
_entity.id
_entity.type
_entity.pdbx_description
1 polymer ?
#
loop_
_entity_poly.entity_id
_entity_poly.type
_entity_poly.pdbx_seq_one_letter_code
_entity_poly.pdbx_strand_id
1 'polypeptide(L)'
;MNIPSIDFDLGEDISMLRDTVRAFVEAEVAPRAAEVEKANLFPADLWKRFGDLGLLGMTAPEQYGGSNMGYLAHIVAMEEISRGSAAVGLSYGAHSNLCVNQIRRNGTDAQRERYLPKLISGEYVGALAMSEPGAGSDVVSMKLRADKRGDRYVLNGSKMWITNGGDADVLVVYAKTDPEAGPRGMTAFLIEKGFKGFTHGQHLDKLGMRGSNTYPLFFDECEVPEENVLGGIGEGVKVLMSGLDYERAVLSGGPLGIMAACMDAVVPYVHERKQFGQPIGDFQLMQGKLADMYSTWQATRAYVYAVGRACDRADHARSLRKDAAAAILYSAEKATWMAGEAIQALGGVGYTSEFPVGRLWRDAKLYEIGAGTSEVRRMLIGRELMAETA
;
A
#
# COMPACT_ATOMS: atom_id res chain seq x y z
N MET A 1 -7.57 -22.90 -3.94
CA MET A 1 -8.88 -23.43 -3.46
C MET A 1 -9.81 -22.29 -3.16
N ASN A 2 -11.07 -22.33 -3.55
CA ASN A 2 -12.01 -21.27 -3.19
C ASN A 2 -12.67 -21.65 -1.86
N ILE A 3 -12.27 -21.01 -0.76
CA ILE A 3 -12.85 -21.27 0.57
C ILE A 3 -14.22 -20.61 0.59
N PRO A 4 -15.31 -21.35 0.81
CA PRO A 4 -16.63 -20.76 0.92
C PRO A 4 -16.67 -19.71 2.02
N SER A 5 -17.18 -18.53 1.70
CA SER A 5 -17.28 -17.43 2.64
C SER A 5 -18.59 -16.67 2.43
N ILE A 6 -18.95 -15.84 3.40
CA ILE A 6 -20.13 -14.97 3.28
C ILE A 6 -19.96 -14.04 2.07
N ASP A 7 -21.03 -13.82 1.35
CA ASP A 7 -21.12 -12.78 0.34
C ASP A 7 -21.31 -11.42 1.05
N PHE A 8 -20.45 -10.45 0.71
CA PHE A 8 -20.51 -9.08 1.26
C PHE A 8 -21.37 -8.14 0.43
N ASP A 9 -22.01 -8.64 -0.62
CA ASP A 9 -22.87 -7.85 -1.54
C ASP A 9 -22.14 -6.57 -2.01
N LEU A 10 -20.99 -6.77 -2.67
CA LEU A 10 -20.17 -5.66 -3.15
C LEU A 10 -20.66 -5.06 -4.46
N GLY A 11 -21.65 -5.68 -5.09
CA GLY A 11 -22.16 -5.35 -6.42
C GLY A 11 -21.46 -6.14 -7.54
N GLU A 12 -22.13 -6.17 -8.69
CA GLU A 12 -21.72 -7.00 -9.84
C GLU A 12 -20.36 -6.57 -10.40
N ASP A 13 -20.16 -5.26 -10.59
CA ASP A 13 -18.92 -4.70 -11.15
C ASP A 13 -17.69 -5.04 -10.28
N ILE A 14 -17.82 -4.93 -8.95
CA ILE A 14 -16.71 -5.26 -8.03
C ILE A 14 -16.49 -6.77 -7.97
N SER A 15 -17.54 -7.57 -8.09
CA SER A 15 -17.42 -9.03 -8.15
C SER A 15 -16.69 -9.48 -9.42
N MET A 16 -17.04 -8.92 -10.57
CA MET A 16 -16.35 -9.17 -11.84
C MET A 16 -14.89 -8.71 -11.80
N LEU A 17 -14.63 -7.53 -11.20
CA LEU A 17 -13.26 -7.04 -10.97
C LEU A 17 -12.47 -8.05 -10.13
N ARG A 18 -13.02 -8.50 -9.00
CA ARG A 18 -12.37 -9.50 -8.13
C ARG A 18 -11.99 -10.75 -8.90
N ASP A 19 -12.92 -11.32 -9.66
CA ASP A 19 -12.69 -12.55 -10.40
C ASP A 19 -11.62 -12.35 -11.48
N THR A 20 -11.65 -11.23 -12.18
CA THR A 20 -10.63 -10.85 -13.19
C THR A 20 -9.25 -10.70 -12.56
N VAL A 21 -9.15 -9.95 -11.46
CA VAL A 21 -7.86 -9.74 -10.76
C VAL A 21 -7.35 -11.05 -10.19
N ARG A 22 -8.23 -11.87 -9.61
CA ARG A 22 -7.86 -13.19 -9.07
C ARG A 22 -7.31 -14.10 -10.15
N ALA A 23 -7.99 -14.22 -11.29
CA ALA A 23 -7.53 -15.04 -12.41
C ALA A 23 -6.15 -14.58 -12.92
N PHE A 24 -5.96 -13.27 -13.05
CA PHE A 24 -4.67 -12.70 -13.41
C PHE A 24 -3.58 -13.01 -12.37
N VAL A 25 -3.89 -12.85 -11.08
CA VAL A 25 -2.95 -13.09 -9.99
C VAL A 25 -2.55 -14.57 -9.90
N GLU A 26 -3.49 -15.49 -10.07
CA GLU A 26 -3.22 -16.94 -10.09
C GLU A 26 -2.33 -17.35 -11.27
N ALA A 27 -2.48 -16.69 -12.43
CA ALA A 27 -1.70 -16.97 -13.63
C ALA A 27 -0.31 -16.31 -13.63
N GLU A 28 -0.20 -15.06 -13.15
CA GLU A 28 0.94 -14.20 -13.45
C GLU A 28 1.73 -13.70 -12.21
N VAL A 29 1.13 -13.69 -11.05
CA VAL A 29 1.75 -13.16 -9.81
C VAL A 29 2.13 -14.27 -8.84
N ALA A 30 1.18 -15.11 -8.46
CA ALA A 30 1.37 -16.15 -7.45
C ALA A 30 2.46 -17.18 -7.82
N PRO A 31 2.56 -17.66 -9.08
CA PRO A 31 3.61 -18.61 -9.47
C PRO A 31 5.03 -18.03 -9.35
N ARG A 32 5.17 -16.71 -9.47
CA ARG A 32 6.47 -16.01 -9.42
C ARG A 32 6.85 -15.55 -8.01
N ALA A 33 5.93 -15.64 -7.03
CA ALA A 33 6.11 -15.00 -5.72
C ALA A 33 7.35 -15.48 -4.94
N ALA A 34 7.70 -16.77 -5.02
CA ALA A 34 8.91 -17.30 -4.36
C ALA A 34 10.21 -16.82 -5.03
N GLU A 35 10.22 -16.72 -6.36
CA GLU A 35 11.34 -16.18 -7.11
C GLU A 35 11.54 -14.69 -6.85
N VAL A 36 10.45 -13.92 -6.85
CA VAL A 36 10.43 -12.48 -6.55
C VAL A 36 10.99 -12.22 -5.15
N GLU A 37 10.58 -13.00 -4.15
CA GLU A 37 11.14 -12.92 -2.79
C GLU A 37 12.64 -13.20 -2.78
N LYS A 38 13.07 -14.28 -3.44
CA LYS A 38 14.48 -14.68 -3.49
C LYS A 38 15.35 -13.63 -4.17
N ALA A 39 14.90 -13.13 -5.32
CA ALA A 39 15.60 -12.09 -6.10
C ALA A 39 15.57 -10.72 -5.39
N ASN A 40 14.61 -10.48 -4.51
CA ASN A 40 14.31 -9.18 -3.90
C ASN A 40 14.10 -8.07 -4.94
N LEU A 41 13.46 -8.39 -6.07
CA LEU A 41 13.22 -7.48 -7.19
C LEU A 41 11.76 -7.56 -7.64
N PHE A 42 11.17 -6.37 -7.90
CA PHE A 42 9.85 -6.26 -8.48
C PHE A 42 9.86 -6.68 -9.97
N PRO A 43 8.90 -7.52 -10.42
CA PRO A 43 8.78 -7.90 -11.82
C PRO A 43 8.25 -6.73 -12.66
N ALA A 44 9.15 -6.01 -13.34
CA ALA A 44 8.82 -4.75 -14.03
C ALA A 44 7.75 -4.88 -15.14
N ASP A 45 7.60 -6.07 -15.72
CA ASP A 45 6.56 -6.36 -16.72
C ASP A 45 5.14 -6.24 -16.15
N LEU A 46 4.97 -6.36 -14.82
CA LEU A 46 3.66 -6.24 -14.18
C LEU A 46 3.08 -4.82 -14.26
N TRP A 47 3.91 -3.77 -14.37
CA TRP A 47 3.39 -2.41 -14.51
C TRP A 47 2.49 -2.26 -15.74
N LYS A 48 3.00 -2.68 -16.89
CA LYS A 48 2.22 -2.64 -18.14
C LYS A 48 0.97 -3.51 -18.06
N ARG A 49 1.08 -4.71 -17.48
CA ARG A 49 -0.05 -5.64 -17.33
C ARG A 49 -1.14 -5.10 -16.40
N PHE A 50 -0.76 -4.46 -15.30
CA PHE A 50 -1.71 -3.77 -14.41
C PHE A 50 -2.39 -2.60 -15.13
N GLY A 51 -1.65 -1.85 -15.96
CA GLY A 51 -2.22 -0.80 -16.80
C GLY A 51 -3.24 -1.34 -17.79
N ASP A 52 -2.91 -2.42 -18.50
CA ASP A 52 -3.80 -3.06 -19.48
C ASP A 52 -5.10 -3.59 -18.87
N LEU A 53 -5.07 -3.95 -17.57
CA LEU A 53 -6.24 -4.35 -16.78
C LEU A 53 -6.98 -3.17 -16.13
N GLY A 54 -6.53 -1.92 -16.34
CA GLY A 54 -7.13 -0.73 -15.74
C GLY A 54 -6.92 -0.59 -14.23
N LEU A 55 -6.01 -1.37 -13.63
CA LEU A 55 -5.83 -1.42 -12.18
C LEU A 55 -5.07 -0.22 -11.60
N LEU A 56 -4.23 0.45 -12.40
CA LEU A 56 -3.39 1.55 -11.92
C LEU A 56 -4.16 2.88 -11.77
N GLY A 57 -5.33 2.99 -12.41
CA GLY A 57 -6.18 4.17 -12.37
C GLY A 57 -7.55 3.98 -11.72
N MET A 58 -7.66 3.08 -10.70
CA MET A 58 -8.95 2.70 -10.08
C MET A 58 -9.79 3.88 -9.59
N THR A 59 -9.16 4.94 -9.10
CA THR A 59 -9.83 6.14 -8.58
C THR A 59 -9.71 7.35 -9.52
N ALA A 60 -9.00 7.22 -10.64
CA ALA A 60 -8.79 8.31 -11.57
C ALA A 60 -9.92 8.42 -12.60
N PRO A 61 -10.28 9.64 -13.05
CA PRO A 61 -11.31 9.86 -14.07
C PRO A 61 -10.96 9.23 -15.43
N GLU A 62 -11.98 8.82 -16.16
CA GLU A 62 -11.85 8.21 -17.50
C GLU A 62 -11.14 9.09 -18.51
N GLN A 63 -11.28 10.41 -18.42
CA GLN A 63 -10.57 11.35 -19.31
C GLN A 63 -9.05 11.26 -19.27
N TYR A 64 -8.48 10.68 -18.20
CA TYR A 64 -7.04 10.39 -18.06
C TYR A 64 -6.71 8.91 -18.23
N GLY A 65 -7.67 8.09 -18.65
CA GLY A 65 -7.55 6.65 -18.81
C GLY A 65 -7.83 5.83 -17.55
N GLY A 66 -8.35 6.44 -16.49
CA GLY A 66 -8.76 5.77 -15.27
C GLY A 66 -10.05 4.98 -15.41
N SER A 67 -10.30 4.03 -14.51
CA SER A 67 -11.55 3.25 -14.47
C SER A 67 -12.63 3.86 -13.57
N ASN A 68 -12.28 4.83 -12.73
CA ASN A 68 -13.17 5.56 -11.82
C ASN A 68 -14.10 4.64 -10.99
N MET A 69 -13.63 3.46 -10.62
CA MET A 69 -14.41 2.46 -9.87
C MET A 69 -14.45 2.73 -8.36
N GLY A 70 -13.62 3.65 -7.86
CA GLY A 70 -13.60 4.06 -6.46
C GLY A 70 -12.63 3.29 -5.57
N TYR A 71 -12.71 3.59 -4.27
CA TYR A 71 -11.77 3.06 -3.27
C TYR A 71 -12.10 1.64 -2.82
N LEU A 72 -13.38 1.25 -2.75
CA LEU A 72 -13.75 -0.13 -2.45
C LEU A 72 -13.23 -1.09 -3.53
N ALA A 73 -13.37 -0.74 -4.80
CA ALA A 73 -12.80 -1.51 -5.90
C ALA A 73 -11.27 -1.60 -5.80
N HIS A 74 -10.62 -0.48 -5.43
CA HIS A 74 -9.17 -0.45 -5.22
C HIS A 74 -8.72 -1.35 -4.06
N ILE A 75 -9.47 -1.38 -2.94
CA ILE A 75 -9.24 -2.31 -1.81
C ILE A 75 -9.34 -3.76 -2.27
N VAL A 76 -10.35 -4.10 -3.05
CA VAL A 76 -10.56 -5.46 -3.57
C VAL A 76 -9.42 -5.88 -4.51
N ALA A 77 -8.99 -4.99 -5.41
CA ALA A 77 -7.83 -5.24 -6.26
C ALA A 77 -6.55 -5.44 -5.41
N MET A 78 -6.32 -4.59 -4.40
CA MET A 78 -5.20 -4.70 -3.47
C MET A 78 -5.20 -6.02 -2.70
N GLU A 79 -6.38 -6.48 -2.24
CA GLU A 79 -6.57 -7.76 -1.55
C GLU A 79 -6.15 -8.94 -2.45
N GLU A 80 -6.68 -9.01 -3.67
CA GLU A 80 -6.39 -10.13 -4.57
C GLU A 80 -4.92 -10.14 -5.05
N ILE A 81 -4.34 -8.97 -5.35
CA ILE A 81 -2.92 -8.89 -5.72
C ILE A 81 -2.05 -9.34 -4.54
N SER A 82 -2.36 -8.88 -3.33
CA SER A 82 -1.59 -9.23 -2.11
C SER A 82 -1.76 -10.68 -1.69
N ARG A 83 -2.87 -11.33 -2.06
CA ARG A 83 -3.09 -12.78 -1.89
C ARG A 83 -2.06 -13.59 -2.69
N GLY A 84 -1.72 -13.16 -3.91
CA GLY A 84 -0.67 -13.78 -4.72
C GLY A 84 0.74 -13.41 -4.25
N SER A 85 0.96 -12.11 -3.99
CA SER A 85 2.22 -11.57 -3.46
C SER A 85 1.98 -10.24 -2.76
N ALA A 86 2.17 -10.21 -1.44
CA ALA A 86 2.02 -8.98 -0.65
C ALA A 86 3.05 -7.91 -1.05
N ALA A 87 4.26 -8.32 -1.45
CA ALA A 87 5.29 -7.40 -1.93
C ALA A 87 4.87 -6.70 -3.24
N VAL A 88 4.28 -7.45 -4.19
CA VAL A 88 3.73 -6.89 -5.42
C VAL A 88 2.55 -5.96 -5.12
N GLY A 89 1.65 -6.37 -4.22
CA GLY A 89 0.54 -5.55 -3.76
C GLY A 89 0.98 -4.22 -3.14
N LEU A 90 2.05 -4.23 -2.32
CA LEU A 90 2.59 -3.01 -1.71
C LEU A 90 3.10 -2.03 -2.77
N SER A 91 3.89 -2.50 -3.74
CA SER A 91 4.38 -1.66 -4.85
C SER A 91 3.25 -1.12 -5.72
N TYR A 92 2.25 -1.97 -6.02
CA TYR A 92 1.02 -1.56 -6.70
C TYR A 92 0.30 -0.44 -5.96
N GLY A 93 0.06 -0.58 -4.64
CA GLY A 93 -0.61 0.45 -3.83
C GLY A 93 0.18 1.75 -3.73
N ALA A 94 1.50 1.68 -3.62
CA ALA A 94 2.36 2.86 -3.60
C ALA A 94 2.28 3.66 -4.92
N HIS A 95 2.20 2.97 -6.05
CA HIS A 95 2.00 3.59 -7.35
C HIS A 95 0.58 4.16 -7.51
N SER A 96 -0.43 3.30 -7.43
CA SER A 96 -1.81 3.61 -7.83
C SER A 96 -2.54 4.49 -6.82
N ASN A 97 -2.23 4.37 -5.52
CA ASN A 97 -2.90 5.16 -4.49
C ASN A 97 -2.03 6.32 -3.97
N LEU A 98 -0.74 6.11 -3.67
CA LEU A 98 0.09 7.19 -3.14
C LEU A 98 0.48 8.22 -4.22
N CYS A 99 0.92 7.78 -5.40
CA CYS A 99 1.35 8.71 -6.45
C CYS A 99 0.17 9.18 -7.31
N VAL A 100 -0.53 8.25 -7.98
CA VAL A 100 -1.63 8.57 -8.90
C VAL A 100 -2.73 9.36 -8.20
N ASN A 101 -3.19 8.91 -7.03
CA ASN A 101 -4.27 9.58 -6.31
C ASN A 101 -3.86 10.97 -5.80
N GLN A 102 -2.61 11.17 -5.39
CA GLN A 102 -2.12 12.50 -4.97
C GLN A 102 -2.11 13.49 -6.14
N ILE A 103 -1.60 13.08 -7.31
CA ILE A 103 -1.61 13.92 -8.51
C ILE A 103 -3.05 14.21 -8.95
N ARG A 104 -3.92 13.19 -8.98
CA ARG A 104 -5.34 13.35 -9.29
C ARG A 104 -6.02 14.38 -8.42
N ARG A 105 -5.79 14.34 -7.10
CA ARG A 105 -6.49 15.19 -6.11
C ARG A 105 -5.95 16.61 -6.06
N ASN A 106 -4.65 16.78 -6.19
CA ASN A 106 -3.97 18.04 -5.87
C ASN A 106 -3.27 18.68 -7.07
N GLY A 107 -3.14 17.98 -8.20
CA GLY A 107 -2.52 18.49 -9.40
C GLY A 107 -3.35 19.56 -10.10
N THR A 108 -2.69 20.44 -10.83
CA THR A 108 -3.33 21.29 -11.86
C THR A 108 -3.79 20.42 -13.03
N ASP A 109 -4.65 20.96 -13.91
CA ASP A 109 -5.08 20.21 -15.08
C ASP A 109 -3.89 19.86 -15.98
N ALA A 110 -2.94 20.77 -16.17
CA ALA A 110 -1.70 20.51 -16.91
C ALA A 110 -0.87 19.37 -16.28
N GLN A 111 -0.76 19.33 -14.96
CA GLN A 111 -0.05 18.23 -14.28
C GLN A 111 -0.80 16.90 -14.41
N ARG A 112 -2.13 16.89 -14.31
CA ARG A 112 -2.94 15.68 -14.52
C ARG A 112 -2.81 15.16 -15.93
N GLU A 113 -2.92 16.02 -16.94
CA GLU A 113 -2.76 15.67 -18.36
C GLU A 113 -1.36 15.15 -18.67
N ARG A 114 -0.32 15.71 -18.04
CA ARG A 114 1.08 15.31 -18.27
C ARG A 114 1.40 13.95 -17.68
N TYR A 115 0.93 13.65 -16.46
CA TYR A 115 1.41 12.50 -15.70
C TYR A 115 0.41 11.34 -15.62
N LEU A 116 -0.89 11.62 -15.45
CA LEU A 116 -1.86 10.54 -15.16
C LEU A 116 -1.96 9.51 -16.29
N PRO A 117 -2.06 9.87 -17.58
CA PRO A 117 -2.20 8.86 -18.62
C PRO A 117 -1.04 7.85 -18.65
N LYS A 118 0.20 8.30 -18.45
CA LYS A 118 1.38 7.45 -18.45
C LYS A 118 1.51 6.60 -17.20
N LEU A 119 1.13 7.14 -16.04
CA LEU A 119 1.06 6.39 -14.79
C LEU A 119 -0.04 5.33 -14.84
N ILE A 120 -1.20 5.65 -15.38
CA ILE A 120 -2.35 4.75 -15.45
C ILE A 120 -2.14 3.62 -16.46
N SER A 121 -1.44 3.89 -17.57
CA SER A 121 -1.09 2.86 -18.55
C SER A 121 0.07 1.94 -18.11
N GLY A 122 0.77 2.31 -17.02
CA GLY A 122 1.97 1.60 -16.57
C GLY A 122 3.22 1.89 -17.41
N GLU A 123 3.18 2.90 -18.31
CA GLU A 123 4.36 3.42 -19.01
C GLU A 123 5.31 4.11 -18.01
N TYR A 124 4.75 4.84 -17.05
CA TYR A 124 5.48 5.45 -15.96
C TYR A 124 5.22 4.72 -14.65
N VAL A 125 6.25 4.61 -13.83
CA VAL A 125 6.16 4.15 -12.44
C VAL A 125 6.09 5.36 -11.51
N GLY A 126 5.20 5.30 -10.52
CA GLY A 126 5.02 6.36 -9.53
C GLY A 126 5.46 5.95 -8.12
N ALA A 127 5.96 6.94 -7.36
CA ALA A 127 6.29 6.79 -5.95
C ALA A 127 5.88 8.02 -5.13
N LEU A 128 5.92 7.88 -3.79
CA LEU A 128 5.75 8.99 -2.87
C LEU A 128 6.89 8.98 -1.85
N ALA A 129 7.56 10.12 -1.66
CA ALA A 129 8.72 10.28 -0.81
C ALA A 129 8.44 11.27 0.32
N MET A 130 8.09 10.75 1.49
CA MET A 130 7.76 11.51 2.69
C MET A 130 8.85 11.37 3.76
N SER A 131 9.15 10.13 4.17
CA SER A 131 10.03 9.81 5.29
C SER A 131 11.50 10.13 5.02
N GLU A 132 12.22 10.48 6.09
CA GLU A 132 13.66 10.70 6.10
C GLU A 132 14.33 9.81 7.16
N PRO A 133 15.66 9.63 7.14
CA PRO A 133 16.36 8.86 8.18
C PRO A 133 16.04 9.34 9.62
N GLY A 134 15.84 10.64 9.81
CA GLY A 134 15.53 11.27 11.10
C GLY A 134 14.07 11.68 11.30
N ALA A 135 13.17 11.41 10.34
CA ALA A 135 11.76 11.84 10.37
C ALA A 135 10.84 10.75 9.77
N GLY A 136 10.45 9.79 10.60
CA GLY A 136 9.50 8.74 10.28
C GLY A 136 8.09 9.05 10.79
N SER A 137 7.79 8.71 12.06
CA SER A 137 6.49 9.00 12.69
C SER A 137 6.23 10.51 12.83
N ASP A 138 7.26 11.29 13.14
CA ASP A 138 7.24 12.75 13.12
C ASP A 138 7.68 13.29 11.76
N VAL A 139 6.84 13.05 10.76
CA VAL A 139 7.13 13.44 9.37
C VAL A 139 7.21 14.96 9.16
N VAL A 140 6.56 15.74 10.02
CA VAL A 140 6.58 17.21 9.93
C VAL A 140 7.97 17.78 10.29
N SER A 141 8.79 17.05 11.04
CA SER A 141 10.16 17.42 11.37
C SER A 141 11.19 17.11 10.28
N MET A 142 10.73 16.76 9.06
CA MET A 142 11.61 16.55 7.90
C MET A 142 12.54 17.73 7.64
N LYS A 143 13.73 17.45 7.07
CA LYS A 143 14.81 18.42 6.85
C LYS A 143 15.16 18.66 5.38
N LEU A 144 14.63 17.86 4.44
CA LEU A 144 14.82 18.12 3.01
C LEU A 144 14.36 19.55 2.70
N ARG A 145 15.27 20.39 2.24
CA ARG A 145 15.00 21.80 1.93
C ARG A 145 14.70 21.96 0.44
N ALA A 146 13.88 22.98 0.14
CA ALA A 146 13.60 23.45 -1.21
C ALA A 146 13.71 24.98 -1.23
N ASP A 147 14.86 25.48 -1.65
CA ASP A 147 15.15 26.92 -1.71
C ASP A 147 14.74 27.47 -3.07
N LYS A 148 13.95 28.57 -3.11
CA LYS A 148 13.55 29.20 -4.38
C LYS A 148 14.70 29.93 -5.01
N ARG A 149 14.97 29.66 -6.31
CA ARG A 149 15.99 30.32 -7.14
C ARG A 149 15.41 30.69 -8.51
N GLY A 150 14.91 31.90 -8.65
CA GLY A 150 14.25 32.34 -9.90
C GLY A 150 12.96 31.61 -10.16
N ASP A 151 12.88 30.91 -11.28
CA ASP A 151 11.73 30.15 -11.75
C ASP A 151 11.69 28.67 -11.30
N ARG A 152 12.57 28.31 -10.35
CA ARG A 152 12.72 26.93 -9.87
C ARG A 152 12.95 26.86 -8.37
N TYR A 153 12.87 25.65 -7.85
CA TYR A 153 13.28 25.26 -6.51
C TYR A 153 14.52 24.38 -6.58
N VAL A 154 15.43 24.54 -5.64
CA VAL A 154 16.62 23.70 -5.52
C VAL A 154 16.49 22.89 -4.25
N LEU A 155 16.41 21.57 -4.40
CA LEU A 155 16.23 20.65 -3.29
C LEU A 155 17.57 20.10 -2.83
N ASN A 156 17.77 20.10 -1.49
CA ASN A 156 18.96 19.55 -0.83
C ASN A 156 18.57 18.69 0.37
N GLY A 157 19.02 17.43 0.40
CA GLY A 157 18.78 16.48 1.48
C GLY A 157 18.52 15.06 0.99
N SER A 158 17.82 14.27 1.79
CA SER A 158 17.57 12.86 1.47
C SER A 158 16.20 12.38 1.95
N LYS A 159 15.70 11.31 1.32
CA LYS A 159 14.52 10.55 1.74
C LYS A 159 14.91 9.09 1.99
N MET A 160 14.14 8.39 2.81
CA MET A 160 14.42 7.01 3.20
C MET A 160 13.16 6.15 3.19
N TRP A 161 13.32 4.86 2.91
CA TRP A 161 12.24 3.86 2.89
C TRP A 161 11.23 4.07 1.75
N ILE A 162 11.67 4.54 0.58
CA ILE A 162 10.75 4.92 -0.50
C ILE A 162 10.48 3.73 -1.42
N THR A 163 9.26 3.19 -1.33
CA THR A 163 8.76 2.14 -2.22
C THR A 163 8.73 2.66 -3.66
N ASN A 164 9.22 1.86 -4.60
CA ASN A 164 9.40 2.17 -6.02
C ASN A 164 10.37 3.35 -6.29
N GLY A 165 11.04 3.92 -5.27
CA GLY A 165 11.74 5.20 -5.38
C GLY A 165 12.85 5.27 -6.43
N GLY A 166 13.59 4.17 -6.65
CA GLY A 166 14.63 4.09 -7.69
C GLY A 166 14.11 3.69 -9.07
N ASP A 167 12.92 3.10 -9.11
CA ASP A 167 12.27 2.67 -10.36
C ASP A 167 11.34 3.76 -10.93
N ALA A 168 10.89 4.68 -10.06
CA ALA A 168 9.87 5.67 -10.40
C ALA A 168 10.33 6.68 -11.45
N ASP A 169 9.45 6.94 -12.42
CA ASP A 169 9.61 7.98 -13.43
C ASP A 169 9.15 9.34 -12.91
N VAL A 170 8.17 9.34 -11.99
CA VAL A 170 7.71 10.55 -11.28
C VAL A 170 7.41 10.23 -9.80
N LEU A 171 7.82 11.11 -8.92
CA LEU A 171 7.64 11.00 -7.47
C LEU A 171 6.93 12.22 -6.90
N VAL A 172 6.00 11.99 -5.96
CA VAL A 172 5.50 13.06 -5.09
C VAL A 172 6.45 13.18 -3.91
N VAL A 173 7.18 14.29 -3.81
CA VAL A 173 8.21 14.52 -2.79
C VAL A 173 7.82 15.70 -1.92
N TYR A 174 7.91 15.55 -0.59
CA TYR A 174 7.64 16.63 0.38
C TYR A 174 8.97 17.22 0.88
N ALA A 175 9.07 18.56 0.85
CA ALA A 175 10.24 19.30 1.30
C ALA A 175 9.85 20.57 2.07
N LYS A 176 10.80 21.16 2.81
CA LYS A 176 10.64 22.45 3.51
C LYS A 176 11.01 23.59 2.58
N THR A 177 10.02 24.39 2.23
CA THR A 177 10.22 25.70 1.56
C THR A 177 10.42 26.83 2.57
N ASP A 178 9.90 26.67 3.80
CA ASP A 178 10.13 27.55 4.92
C ASP A 178 10.31 26.71 6.21
N PRO A 179 11.57 26.45 6.64
CA PRO A 179 11.83 25.65 7.84
C PRO A 179 11.23 26.20 9.12
N GLU A 180 11.09 27.53 9.23
CA GLU A 180 10.62 28.22 10.44
C GLU A 180 9.08 28.20 10.57
N ALA A 181 8.36 28.01 9.47
CA ALA A 181 6.90 28.01 9.46
C ALA A 181 6.26 26.68 9.96
N GLY A 182 7.06 25.74 10.47
CA GLY A 182 6.59 24.44 10.96
C GLY A 182 5.83 23.65 9.91
N PRO A 183 4.58 23.19 10.20
CA PRO A 183 3.77 22.44 9.22
C PRO A 183 3.43 23.24 7.96
N ARG A 184 3.26 24.56 8.09
CA ARG A 184 2.95 25.46 6.95
C ARG A 184 4.17 25.74 6.06
N GLY A 185 5.35 25.33 6.47
CA GLY A 185 6.56 25.44 5.67
C GLY A 185 6.80 24.25 4.74
N MET A 186 5.91 23.25 4.73
CA MET A 186 6.02 22.10 3.82
C MET A 186 5.36 22.36 2.48
N THR A 187 6.01 21.90 1.41
CA THR A 187 5.50 21.93 0.03
C THR A 187 5.68 20.56 -0.61
N ALA A 188 4.76 20.16 -1.45
CA ALA A 188 4.86 18.95 -2.26
C ALA A 188 5.35 19.28 -3.67
N PHE A 189 6.21 18.43 -4.22
CA PHE A 189 6.81 18.59 -5.55
C PHE A 189 6.64 17.31 -6.38
N LEU A 190 6.48 17.45 -7.67
CA LEU A 190 6.58 16.36 -8.65
C LEU A 190 8.03 16.32 -9.15
N ILE A 191 8.75 15.27 -8.77
CA ILE A 191 10.14 15.06 -9.17
C ILE A 191 10.18 14.02 -10.29
N GLU A 192 10.81 14.36 -11.41
CA GLU A 192 11.02 13.44 -12.52
C GLU A 192 12.39 12.78 -12.42
N LYS A 193 12.47 11.53 -12.84
CA LYS A 193 13.70 10.70 -12.81
C LYS A 193 14.93 11.39 -13.46
N GLY A 194 14.70 12.21 -14.48
CA GLY A 194 15.76 12.91 -15.21
C GLY A 194 16.22 14.24 -14.60
N PHE A 195 15.66 14.68 -13.47
CA PHE A 195 16.04 15.96 -12.89
C PHE A 195 17.50 15.93 -12.40
N LYS A 196 18.26 16.95 -12.79
CA LYS A 196 19.65 17.12 -12.37
C LYS A 196 19.73 17.23 -10.84
N GLY A 197 20.62 16.45 -10.23
CA GLY A 197 20.81 16.42 -8.78
C GLY A 197 19.88 15.47 -8.03
N PHE A 198 18.97 14.78 -8.72
CA PHE A 198 18.19 13.68 -8.16
C PHE A 198 18.86 12.34 -8.42
N THR A 199 19.08 11.55 -7.36
CA THR A 199 19.67 10.21 -7.45
C THR A 199 19.05 9.28 -6.39
N HIS A 200 19.27 7.98 -6.53
CA HIS A 200 18.88 6.97 -5.53
C HIS A 200 20.06 6.07 -5.18
N GLY A 201 20.01 5.47 -3.99
CA GLY A 201 20.97 4.42 -3.60
C GLY A 201 20.58 3.04 -4.11
N GLN A 202 21.23 2.02 -3.56
CA GLN A 202 20.84 0.63 -3.81
C GLN A 202 19.51 0.32 -3.11
N HIS A 203 18.72 -0.61 -3.67
CA HIS A 203 17.52 -1.07 -2.99
C HIS A 203 17.89 -1.81 -1.70
N LEU A 204 17.01 -1.63 -0.70
CA LEU A 204 17.25 -2.14 0.65
C LEU A 204 16.96 -3.65 0.73
N ASP A 205 17.81 -4.36 1.45
CA ASP A 205 17.54 -5.71 1.90
C ASP A 205 16.65 -5.67 3.15
N LYS A 206 15.48 -6.32 3.10
CA LYS A 206 14.43 -6.19 4.11
C LYS A 206 14.05 -7.55 4.70
N LEU A 207 13.46 -7.55 5.89
CA LEU A 207 12.92 -8.74 6.56
C LEU A 207 11.82 -9.41 5.71
N GLY A 208 10.88 -8.63 5.18
CA GLY A 208 9.77 -9.03 4.34
C GLY A 208 9.55 -8.03 3.21
N MET A 209 8.43 -8.18 2.49
CA MET A 209 8.13 -7.38 1.30
C MET A 209 9.29 -7.38 0.29
N ARG A 210 10.01 -8.49 0.23
CA ARG A 210 11.07 -8.71 -0.73
C ARG A 210 10.45 -8.84 -2.12
N GLY A 211 10.92 -8.00 -3.04
CA GLY A 211 10.25 -7.82 -4.33
C GLY A 211 9.34 -6.58 -4.40
N SER A 212 9.23 -5.83 -3.29
CA SER A 212 8.78 -4.43 -3.31
C SER A 212 10.02 -3.55 -3.18
N ASN A 213 10.53 -3.06 -4.29
CA ASN A 213 11.78 -2.31 -4.34
C ASN A 213 11.68 -1.04 -3.47
N THR A 214 12.61 -0.86 -2.55
CA THR A 214 12.59 0.22 -1.56
C THR A 214 13.94 0.89 -1.51
N TYR A 215 14.00 2.22 -1.63
CA TYR A 215 15.24 2.94 -1.84
C TYR A 215 15.44 4.11 -0.87
N PRO A 216 16.70 4.46 -0.54
CA PRO A 216 17.05 5.81 -0.15
C PRO A 216 17.13 6.72 -1.38
N LEU A 217 16.72 7.99 -1.25
CA LEU A 217 16.77 8.99 -2.30
C LEU A 217 17.64 10.16 -1.86
N PHE A 218 18.36 10.75 -2.80
CA PHE A 218 19.28 11.86 -2.54
C PHE A 218 19.00 13.03 -3.49
N PHE A 219 19.03 14.22 -2.94
CA PHE A 219 18.83 15.48 -3.64
C PHE A 219 20.06 16.37 -3.34
N ASP A 220 20.85 16.65 -4.36
CA ASP A 220 22.05 17.47 -4.29
C ASP A 220 21.97 18.56 -5.36
N GLU A 221 21.65 19.78 -4.93
CA GLU A 221 21.33 20.88 -5.84
C GLU A 221 20.29 20.46 -6.90
N CYS A 222 19.27 19.71 -6.49
CA CYS A 222 18.26 19.18 -7.40
C CYS A 222 17.32 20.29 -7.88
N GLU A 223 17.41 20.62 -9.15
CA GLU A 223 16.65 21.70 -9.79
C GLU A 223 15.25 21.22 -10.20
N VAL A 224 14.21 21.84 -9.63
CA VAL A 224 12.81 21.50 -9.86
C VAL A 224 12.07 22.74 -10.37
N PRO A 225 11.47 22.73 -11.55
CA PRO A 225 10.68 23.84 -12.08
C PRO A 225 9.52 24.21 -11.13
N GLU A 226 9.17 25.50 -11.07
CA GLU A 226 8.05 25.96 -10.23
C GLU A 226 6.71 25.33 -10.61
N GLU A 227 6.51 24.99 -11.88
CA GLU A 227 5.34 24.29 -12.40
C GLU A 227 5.16 22.88 -11.83
N ASN A 228 6.22 22.30 -11.22
CA ASN A 228 6.18 20.98 -10.57
C ASN A 228 5.79 21.06 -9.08
N VAL A 229 5.41 22.24 -8.58
CA VAL A 229 4.79 22.35 -7.25
C VAL A 229 3.40 21.72 -7.29
N LEU A 230 3.13 20.79 -6.37
CA LEU A 230 1.86 20.11 -6.26
C LEU A 230 1.00 20.74 -5.17
N GLY A 231 -0.18 21.24 -5.51
CA GLY A 231 -1.19 21.75 -4.58
C GLY A 231 -0.92 23.16 -4.02
N GLY A 232 0.28 23.73 -4.17
CA GLY A 232 0.64 25.08 -3.72
C GLY A 232 1.75 25.12 -2.69
N ILE A 233 2.40 26.30 -2.61
CA ILE A 233 3.51 26.56 -1.67
C ILE A 233 2.95 26.60 -0.24
N GLY A 234 3.63 25.89 0.68
CA GLY A 234 3.21 25.80 2.09
C GLY A 234 2.00 24.88 2.34
N GLU A 235 1.40 24.31 1.29
CA GLU A 235 0.22 23.43 1.37
C GLU A 235 0.60 21.93 1.45
N GLY A 236 1.88 21.60 1.62
CA GLY A 236 2.36 20.21 1.60
C GLY A 236 1.68 19.30 2.62
N VAL A 237 1.39 19.79 3.82
CA VAL A 237 0.65 19.01 4.84
C VAL A 237 -0.79 18.73 4.38
N LYS A 238 -1.46 19.70 3.76
CA LYS A 238 -2.81 19.53 3.23
C LYS A 238 -2.83 18.51 2.10
N VAL A 239 -1.87 18.60 1.17
CA VAL A 239 -1.67 17.61 0.10
C VAL A 239 -1.47 16.22 0.71
N LEU A 240 -0.53 16.08 1.65
CA LEU A 240 -0.23 14.82 2.33
C LEU A 240 -1.47 14.21 3.01
N MET A 241 -2.14 15.00 3.85
CA MET A 241 -3.28 14.50 4.63
C MET A 241 -4.49 14.17 3.76
N SER A 242 -4.68 14.86 2.63
CA SER A 242 -5.77 14.56 1.69
C SER A 242 -5.64 13.16 1.07
N GLY A 243 -4.45 12.58 1.00
CA GLY A 243 -4.18 11.26 0.46
C GLY A 243 -4.05 10.17 1.53
N LEU A 244 -3.41 10.48 2.69
CA LEU A 244 -3.09 9.48 3.71
C LEU A 244 -4.31 8.75 4.29
N ASP A 245 -5.44 9.41 4.44
CA ASP A 245 -6.64 8.78 4.99
C ASP A 245 -7.21 7.75 3.99
N TYR A 246 -7.21 8.06 2.70
CA TYR A 246 -7.56 7.09 1.66
C TYR A 246 -6.50 6.00 1.48
N GLU A 247 -5.21 6.34 1.64
CA GLU A 247 -4.13 5.36 1.62
C GLU A 247 -4.33 4.29 2.68
N ARG A 248 -4.62 4.68 3.92
CA ARG A 248 -4.86 3.75 5.02
C ARG A 248 -6.00 2.79 4.71
N ALA A 249 -7.09 3.29 4.11
CA ALA A 249 -8.20 2.46 3.70
C ALA A 249 -7.79 1.46 2.61
N VAL A 250 -7.15 1.90 1.53
CA VAL A 250 -6.71 1.03 0.43
C VAL A 250 -5.64 0.05 0.89
N LEU A 251 -4.66 0.53 1.67
CA LEU A 251 -3.57 -0.29 2.19
C LEU A 251 -4.07 -1.45 3.07
N SER A 252 -5.24 -1.29 3.74
CA SER A 252 -5.84 -2.37 4.54
C SER A 252 -6.27 -3.60 3.72
N GLY A 253 -6.38 -3.48 2.39
CA GLY A 253 -6.56 -4.61 1.47
C GLY A 253 -5.36 -5.56 1.43
N GLY A 254 -4.14 -5.04 1.65
CA GLY A 254 -2.93 -5.87 1.70
C GLY A 254 -2.96 -6.95 2.79
N PRO A 255 -3.17 -6.59 4.06
CA PRO A 255 -3.39 -7.55 5.14
C PRO A 255 -4.52 -8.55 4.87
N LEU A 256 -5.64 -8.14 4.23
CA LEU A 256 -6.71 -9.07 3.84
C LEU A 256 -6.21 -10.14 2.88
N GLY A 257 -5.41 -9.75 1.87
CA GLY A 257 -4.79 -10.68 0.94
C GLY A 257 -3.86 -11.67 1.62
N ILE A 258 -3.06 -11.21 2.60
CA ILE A 258 -2.20 -12.10 3.41
C ILE A 258 -3.04 -13.10 4.21
N MET A 259 -4.14 -12.65 4.83
CA MET A 259 -5.04 -13.56 5.57
C MET A 259 -5.65 -14.61 4.66
N ALA A 260 -6.10 -14.22 3.45
CA ALA A 260 -6.62 -15.15 2.46
C ALA A 260 -5.55 -16.17 2.04
N ALA A 261 -4.32 -15.73 1.77
CA ALA A 261 -3.19 -16.60 1.43
C ALA A 261 -2.83 -17.57 2.58
N CYS A 262 -2.96 -17.15 3.84
CA CYS A 262 -2.80 -18.05 4.99
C CYS A 262 -3.85 -19.17 4.98
N MET A 263 -5.10 -18.84 4.71
CA MET A 263 -6.16 -19.85 4.59
C MET A 263 -5.92 -20.79 3.40
N ASP A 264 -5.49 -20.27 2.25
CA ASP A 264 -5.15 -21.05 1.06
C ASP A 264 -4.02 -22.06 1.31
N ALA A 265 -3.08 -21.71 2.19
CA ALA A 265 -1.98 -22.61 2.56
C ALA A 265 -2.38 -23.63 3.62
N VAL A 266 -3.14 -23.20 4.64
CA VAL A 266 -3.46 -24.05 5.82
C VAL A 266 -4.55 -25.06 5.52
N VAL A 267 -5.66 -24.66 4.89
CA VAL A 267 -6.83 -25.51 4.74
C VAL A 267 -6.54 -26.80 3.94
N PRO A 268 -5.89 -26.76 2.77
CA PRO A 268 -5.53 -28.00 2.07
C PRO A 268 -4.58 -28.86 2.89
N TYR A 269 -3.57 -28.24 3.52
CA TYR A 269 -2.56 -28.98 4.27
C TYR A 269 -3.15 -29.77 5.44
N VAL A 270 -4.10 -29.21 6.21
CA VAL A 270 -4.68 -29.90 7.37
C VAL A 270 -5.61 -31.04 6.97
N HIS A 271 -6.15 -31.04 5.73
CA HIS A 271 -6.90 -32.15 5.15
C HIS A 271 -6.00 -33.29 4.70
N GLU A 272 -4.82 -32.99 4.17
CA GLU A 272 -3.90 -33.98 3.60
C GLU A 272 -2.95 -34.58 4.65
N ARG A 273 -2.44 -33.77 5.55
CA ARG A 273 -1.48 -34.17 6.58
C ARG A 273 -2.15 -35.04 7.63
N LYS A 274 -1.63 -36.25 7.84
CA LYS A 274 -2.12 -37.20 8.85
C LYS A 274 -1.15 -37.37 10.00
N GLN A 275 -1.69 -37.42 11.19
CA GLN A 275 -1.00 -37.84 12.43
C GLN A 275 -1.98 -38.63 13.30
N PHE A 276 -1.48 -39.57 14.08
CA PHE A 276 -2.30 -40.45 14.93
C PHE A 276 -3.43 -41.16 14.15
N GLY A 277 -3.16 -41.48 12.86
CA GLY A 277 -4.07 -42.25 12.00
C GLY A 277 -5.15 -41.44 11.29
N GLN A 278 -5.25 -40.12 11.47
CA GLN A 278 -6.28 -39.27 10.87
C GLN A 278 -5.74 -37.92 10.36
N PRO A 279 -6.45 -37.20 9.48
CA PRO A 279 -6.09 -35.85 9.10
C PRO A 279 -5.93 -34.93 10.32
N ILE A 280 -4.93 -34.03 10.29
CA ILE A 280 -4.74 -33.13 11.46
C ILE A 280 -5.89 -32.13 11.63
N GLY A 281 -6.66 -31.85 10.56
CA GLY A 281 -7.87 -31.03 10.61
C GLY A 281 -9.00 -31.63 11.43
N ASP A 282 -8.95 -32.93 11.73
CA ASP A 282 -9.98 -33.62 12.55
C ASP A 282 -9.76 -33.43 14.06
N PHE A 283 -8.60 -32.90 14.47
CA PHE A 283 -8.35 -32.61 15.89
C PHE A 283 -9.02 -31.32 16.34
N GLN A 284 -9.68 -31.35 17.49
CA GLN A 284 -10.46 -30.22 18.01
C GLN A 284 -9.61 -28.94 18.18
N LEU A 285 -8.33 -29.04 18.61
CA LEU A 285 -7.46 -27.88 18.75
C LEU A 285 -7.11 -27.26 17.38
N MET A 286 -7.02 -28.06 16.32
CA MET A 286 -6.84 -27.55 14.97
C MET A 286 -8.12 -26.92 14.44
N GLN A 287 -9.27 -27.52 14.69
CA GLN A 287 -10.58 -26.95 14.34
C GLN A 287 -10.80 -25.61 15.04
N GLY A 288 -10.44 -25.50 16.33
CA GLY A 288 -10.44 -24.21 17.07
C GLY A 288 -9.57 -23.15 16.41
N LYS A 289 -8.33 -23.50 16.01
CA LYS A 289 -7.42 -22.60 15.31
C LYS A 289 -8.00 -22.14 13.97
N LEU A 290 -8.56 -23.05 13.16
CA LEU A 290 -9.22 -22.72 11.89
C LEU A 290 -10.43 -21.80 12.08
N ALA A 291 -11.22 -22.02 13.14
CA ALA A 291 -12.37 -21.19 13.49
C ALA A 291 -11.93 -19.75 13.82
N ASP A 292 -10.88 -19.59 14.63
CA ASP A 292 -10.31 -18.28 14.99
C ASP A 292 -9.76 -17.55 13.77
N MET A 293 -9.00 -18.26 12.91
CA MET A 293 -8.46 -17.71 11.66
C MET A 293 -9.60 -17.25 10.73
N TYR A 294 -10.59 -18.09 10.48
CA TYR A 294 -11.72 -17.78 9.61
C TYR A 294 -12.54 -16.59 10.14
N SER A 295 -12.92 -16.62 11.42
CA SER A 295 -13.70 -15.55 12.03
C SER A 295 -12.98 -14.21 12.00
N THR A 296 -11.67 -14.21 12.29
CA THR A 296 -10.82 -13.01 12.23
C THR A 296 -10.77 -12.46 10.81
N TRP A 297 -10.55 -13.31 9.81
CA TRP A 297 -10.50 -12.90 8.40
C TRP A 297 -11.83 -12.29 7.95
N GLN A 298 -12.97 -12.94 8.22
CA GLN A 298 -14.29 -12.44 7.81
C GLN A 298 -14.66 -11.13 8.51
N ALA A 299 -14.40 -11.02 9.83
CA ALA A 299 -14.64 -9.79 10.57
C ALA A 299 -13.80 -8.61 10.04
N THR A 300 -12.53 -8.89 9.70
CA THR A 300 -11.64 -7.88 9.12
C THR A 300 -12.12 -7.43 7.74
N ARG A 301 -12.53 -8.36 6.87
CA ARG A 301 -13.12 -8.04 5.55
C ARG A 301 -14.36 -7.17 5.69
N ALA A 302 -15.29 -7.54 6.55
CA ALA A 302 -16.52 -6.78 6.79
C ALA A 302 -16.21 -5.31 7.15
N TYR A 303 -15.28 -5.10 8.08
CA TYR A 303 -14.90 -3.77 8.52
C TYR A 303 -14.18 -2.97 7.42
N VAL A 304 -13.18 -3.55 6.77
CA VAL A 304 -12.41 -2.90 5.71
C VAL A 304 -13.30 -2.52 4.53
N TYR A 305 -14.22 -3.39 4.12
CA TYR A 305 -15.16 -3.08 3.03
C TYR A 305 -16.17 -2.00 3.41
N ALA A 306 -16.62 -1.97 4.68
CA ALA A 306 -17.47 -0.90 5.17
C ALA A 306 -16.76 0.46 5.09
N VAL A 307 -15.47 0.52 5.48
CA VAL A 307 -14.64 1.72 5.35
C VAL A 307 -14.41 2.09 3.88
N GLY A 308 -14.17 1.10 2.99
CA GLY A 308 -14.06 1.33 1.55
C GLY A 308 -15.30 1.99 0.96
N ARG A 309 -16.49 1.45 1.28
CA ARG A 309 -17.78 2.07 0.88
C ARG A 309 -17.95 3.49 1.44
N ALA A 310 -17.50 3.73 2.66
CA ALA A 310 -17.52 5.06 3.25
C ALA A 310 -16.59 6.03 2.51
N CYS A 311 -15.41 5.56 2.08
CA CYS A 311 -14.49 6.35 1.26
C CYS A 311 -15.10 6.78 -0.07
N ASP A 312 -15.90 5.92 -0.71
CA ASP A 312 -16.55 6.22 -1.98
C ASP A 312 -17.68 7.26 -1.86
N ARG A 313 -18.27 7.39 -0.65
CA ARG A 313 -19.36 8.31 -0.35
C ARG A 313 -18.90 9.62 0.28
N ALA A 314 -17.65 9.70 0.69
CA ALA A 314 -17.15 10.82 1.48
C ALA A 314 -16.83 12.04 0.63
N ASP A 315 -17.39 13.17 0.99
CA ASP A 315 -17.03 14.47 0.40
C ASP A 315 -15.63 14.93 0.84
N HIS A 316 -15.21 14.56 2.05
CA HIS A 316 -13.93 14.94 2.64
C HIS A 316 -13.22 13.80 3.37
N ALA A 317 -11.92 13.62 3.10
CA ALA A 317 -11.08 12.60 3.74
C ALA A 317 -11.07 12.69 5.27
N ARG A 318 -11.21 13.90 5.84
CA ARG A 318 -11.13 14.12 7.28
C ARG A 318 -12.23 13.38 8.08
N SER A 319 -13.43 13.22 7.52
CA SER A 319 -14.53 12.49 8.18
C SER A 319 -14.26 11.00 8.33
N LEU A 320 -13.28 10.47 7.57
CA LEU A 320 -12.94 9.04 7.55
C LEU A 320 -11.64 8.71 8.29
N ARG A 321 -10.95 9.73 8.81
CA ARG A 321 -9.59 9.59 9.36
C ARG A 321 -9.48 8.52 10.42
N LYS A 322 -10.39 8.55 11.39
CA LYS A 322 -10.48 7.58 12.47
C LYS A 322 -10.71 6.16 11.95
N ASP A 323 -11.71 5.99 11.09
CA ASP A 323 -12.11 4.68 10.58
C ASP A 323 -11.09 4.07 9.63
N ALA A 324 -10.49 4.87 8.75
CA ALA A 324 -9.39 4.43 7.89
C ALA A 324 -8.16 4.00 8.71
N ALA A 325 -7.81 4.77 9.75
CA ALA A 325 -6.73 4.39 10.66
C ALA A 325 -7.05 3.12 11.45
N ALA A 326 -8.31 2.92 11.86
CA ALA A 326 -8.74 1.72 12.59
C ALA A 326 -8.77 0.49 11.67
N ALA A 327 -9.19 0.64 10.41
CA ALA A 327 -9.18 -0.46 9.44
C ALA A 327 -7.77 -1.02 9.21
N ILE A 328 -6.79 -0.17 8.94
CA ILE A 328 -5.40 -0.63 8.75
C ILE A 328 -4.76 -1.09 10.07
N LEU A 329 -5.05 -0.46 11.21
CA LEU A 329 -4.55 -0.92 12.50
C LEU A 329 -4.99 -2.35 12.78
N TYR A 330 -6.29 -2.61 12.70
CA TYR A 330 -6.86 -3.91 12.99
C TYR A 330 -6.39 -4.97 11.99
N SER A 331 -6.49 -4.68 10.69
CA SER A 331 -6.11 -5.63 9.64
C SER A 331 -4.63 -6.00 9.69
N ALA A 332 -3.73 -5.04 9.94
CA ALA A 332 -2.29 -5.28 10.02
C ALA A 332 -1.92 -6.22 11.19
N GLU A 333 -2.39 -5.92 12.41
CA GLU A 333 -2.10 -6.75 13.59
C GLU A 333 -2.72 -8.14 13.45
N LYS A 334 -3.93 -8.25 12.88
CA LYS A 334 -4.61 -9.53 12.66
C LYS A 334 -3.96 -10.37 11.57
N ALA A 335 -3.41 -9.75 10.53
CA ALA A 335 -2.65 -10.47 9.50
C ALA A 335 -1.34 -11.05 10.06
N THR A 336 -0.60 -10.29 10.86
CA THR A 336 0.62 -10.80 11.53
C THR A 336 0.31 -11.96 12.47
N TRP A 337 -0.74 -11.82 13.29
CA TRP A 337 -1.20 -12.89 14.17
C TRP A 337 -1.58 -14.13 13.35
N MET A 338 -2.42 -13.98 12.33
CA MET A 338 -2.94 -15.09 11.53
C MET A 338 -1.83 -15.81 10.75
N ALA A 339 -0.83 -15.07 10.25
CA ALA A 339 0.32 -15.69 9.57
C ALA A 339 1.19 -16.49 10.56
N GLY A 340 1.31 -16.06 11.81
CA GLY A 340 1.91 -16.84 12.90
C GLY A 340 1.13 -18.12 13.19
N GLU A 341 -0.21 -18.05 13.23
CA GLU A 341 -1.08 -19.22 13.38
C GLU A 341 -0.97 -20.19 12.18
N ALA A 342 -0.78 -19.66 10.97
CA ALA A 342 -0.55 -20.47 9.77
C ALA A 342 0.78 -21.25 9.87
N ILE A 343 1.86 -20.60 10.31
CA ILE A 343 3.15 -21.29 10.57
C ILE A 343 2.93 -22.41 11.59
N GLN A 344 2.24 -22.11 12.69
CA GLN A 344 1.99 -23.08 13.75
C GLN A 344 1.13 -24.26 13.27
N ALA A 345 0.11 -24.01 12.44
CA ALA A 345 -0.76 -25.05 11.89
C ALA A 345 -0.04 -26.03 10.96
N LEU A 346 0.97 -25.54 10.22
CA LEU A 346 1.81 -26.40 9.37
C LEU A 346 2.90 -27.12 10.15
N GLY A 347 3.18 -26.72 11.40
CA GLY A 347 4.20 -27.34 12.25
C GLY A 347 5.61 -27.17 11.68
N GLY A 348 6.44 -28.22 11.75
CA GLY A 348 7.83 -28.16 11.27
C GLY A 348 7.97 -27.74 9.81
N VAL A 349 7.06 -28.13 8.95
CA VAL A 349 7.01 -27.73 7.53
C VAL A 349 6.76 -26.23 7.38
N GLY A 350 5.89 -25.64 8.22
CA GLY A 350 5.64 -24.21 8.25
C GLY A 350 6.85 -23.37 8.65
N TYR A 351 7.86 -23.99 9.28
CA TYR A 351 9.10 -23.33 9.66
C TYR A 351 10.20 -23.43 8.59
N THR A 352 9.89 -24.05 7.45
CA THR A 352 10.78 -24.12 6.29
C THR A 352 10.41 -23.07 5.25
N SER A 353 11.30 -22.80 4.28
CA SER A 353 11.02 -21.92 3.16
C SER A 353 10.27 -22.58 1.99
N GLU A 354 9.87 -23.85 2.13
CA GLU A 354 9.12 -24.59 1.12
C GLU A 354 7.65 -24.13 1.03
N PHE A 355 7.11 -23.65 2.15
CA PHE A 355 5.75 -23.11 2.23
C PHE A 355 5.74 -21.59 2.40
N PRO A 356 4.72 -20.89 1.87
CA PRO A 356 4.70 -19.43 1.84
C PRO A 356 4.45 -18.77 3.21
N VAL A 357 4.03 -19.54 4.23
CA VAL A 357 3.55 -18.97 5.50
C VAL A 357 4.61 -18.15 6.25
N GLY A 358 5.88 -18.54 6.17
CA GLY A 358 6.99 -17.76 6.73
C GLY A 358 7.19 -16.42 6.01
N ARG A 359 7.04 -16.38 4.68
CA ARG A 359 7.03 -15.15 3.88
C ARG A 359 5.86 -14.27 4.27
N LEU A 360 4.64 -14.82 4.31
CA LEU A 360 3.43 -14.09 4.68
C LEU A 360 3.56 -13.41 6.04
N TRP A 361 4.18 -14.07 7.02
CA TRP A 361 4.42 -13.48 8.34
C TRP A 361 5.40 -12.30 8.30
N ARG A 362 6.51 -12.43 7.58
CA ARG A 362 7.48 -11.34 7.41
C ARG A 362 6.87 -10.16 6.65
N ASP A 363 6.07 -10.44 5.63
CA ASP A 363 5.39 -9.42 4.83
C ASP A 363 4.32 -8.68 5.65
N ALA A 364 3.53 -9.40 6.45
CA ALA A 364 2.50 -8.83 7.31
C ALA A 364 3.06 -7.80 8.29
N LYS A 365 4.27 -8.04 8.83
CA LYS A 365 4.88 -7.17 9.83
C LYS A 365 5.12 -5.74 9.34
N LEU A 366 5.33 -5.54 8.04
CA LEU A 366 5.48 -4.18 7.50
C LEU A 366 4.24 -3.33 7.69
N TYR A 367 3.04 -3.91 7.60
CA TYR A 367 1.79 -3.16 7.72
C TYR A 367 1.54 -2.59 9.13
N GLU A 368 2.22 -3.10 10.15
CA GLU A 368 2.21 -2.50 11.50
C GLU A 368 3.15 -1.30 11.63
N ILE A 369 4.09 -1.12 10.69
CA ILE A 369 5.15 -0.11 10.72
C ILE A 369 4.90 1.00 9.69
N GLY A 370 4.61 0.62 8.45
CA GLY A 370 4.45 1.55 7.31
C GLY A 370 3.13 2.33 7.34
N ALA A 371 3.08 3.48 6.68
CA ALA A 371 1.91 4.39 6.64
C ALA A 371 1.42 4.86 8.03
N GLY A 372 2.36 5.05 8.95
CA GLY A 372 2.14 5.29 10.37
C GLY A 372 2.12 3.99 11.17
N THR A 373 2.88 3.93 12.26
CA THR A 373 2.96 2.74 13.11
C THR A 373 1.62 2.44 13.80
N SER A 374 1.45 1.21 14.29
CA SER A 374 0.28 0.83 15.10
C SER A 374 0.03 1.79 16.26
N GLU A 375 1.09 2.29 16.89
CA GLU A 375 1.03 3.26 17.99
C GLU A 375 0.52 4.63 17.52
N VAL A 376 1.04 5.13 16.39
CA VAL A 376 0.59 6.40 15.78
C VAL A 376 -0.88 6.32 15.38
N ARG A 377 -1.32 5.18 14.84
CA ARG A 377 -2.74 4.96 14.48
C ARG A 377 -3.63 4.97 15.72
N ARG A 378 -3.22 4.29 16.82
CA ARG A 378 -3.96 4.31 18.10
C ARG A 378 -4.09 5.72 18.66
N MET A 379 -2.98 6.46 18.67
CA MET A 379 -2.99 7.85 19.11
C MET A 379 -3.93 8.71 18.26
N LEU A 380 -3.90 8.52 16.94
CA LEU A 380 -4.78 9.24 16.00
C LEU A 380 -6.25 8.95 16.27
N ILE A 381 -6.62 7.67 16.36
CA ILE A 381 -8.00 7.22 16.63
C ILE A 381 -8.51 7.80 17.94
N GLY A 382 -7.71 7.70 19.00
CA GLY A 382 -8.09 8.23 20.32
C GLY A 382 -8.32 9.74 20.31
N ARG A 383 -7.44 10.50 19.63
CA ARG A 383 -7.60 11.96 19.51
C ARG A 383 -8.82 12.37 18.71
N GLU A 384 -9.10 11.71 17.58
CA GLU A 384 -10.28 12.02 16.76
C GLU A 384 -11.57 11.68 17.54
N LEU A 385 -11.62 10.54 18.27
CA LEU A 385 -12.75 10.20 19.13
C LEU A 385 -13.01 11.28 20.18
N MET A 386 -11.97 11.73 20.88
CA MET A 386 -12.11 12.79 21.89
C MET A 386 -12.57 14.12 21.28
N ALA A 387 -12.10 14.46 20.09
CA ALA A 387 -12.49 15.69 19.41
C ALA A 387 -13.94 15.66 18.87
N GLU A 388 -14.44 14.48 18.50
CA GLU A 388 -15.81 14.31 17.98
C GLU A 388 -16.86 14.20 19.08
N THR A 389 -16.46 13.91 20.32
CA THR A 389 -17.37 13.69 21.46
C THR A 389 -17.31 14.79 22.54
N ALA A 390 -16.50 15.83 22.31
CA ALA A 390 -16.40 17.03 23.18
C ALA A 390 -17.50 18.10 22.80
#